data_3fa0158ecfec0b3c600f93f4a897025b
#
_entry.id   3fa0158ecfec0b3c600f93f4a897025b
#
_cell.length_a   1.000
_cell.length_b   1.000
_cell.length_c   1.000
_cell.angle_alpha   90.00
_cell.angle_beta   90.00
_cell.angle_gamma   90.00
#
_symmetry.space_group_name_H-M   'P 1'
#
loop_
_entity.id
_entity.type
_entity.pdbx_description
1 polymer ?
#
loop_
_entity_poly.entity_id
_entity_poly.type
_entity_poly.pdbx_seq_one_letter_code
_entity_poly.pdbx_strand_id
1 'polypeptide(L)'
;MSYSPINRRHFIKGATATLALSALQANGMNLTVPGKTYAVALIGTGWYGKSDLFRLIQVAPVEVVALCDVDKNMREGAAQLVSQRQKSKKTPKLYGDYRKMLAENKLDIVIIGTPDHWHALQAIDAMKAGAHVYVQKPISVDVIEGEAMVAAARKYNKVVQVGTQRKSTPHLIDAKKNIVDAGLLGKISHVDMCCYFHMRANGNPAVQPVPAFLDYETWTGPAPMRPYDGLPHVRWWRTFTEYGNGIMGDMCVHMFDTVRWMLKLGWPTRISSTGGIYVQKDGKSNITDTQSALFEYDDLNCVWQHRSWGTPANPDYPWSFTIYGDKGTLIASTMQYDFIPVDAKSGSKVHKDVVYEKEKYPEDVTEPTEPKIELNAAPATRLHMLDFLAAIEKGGRPIADIEEGHISTASCILANMSMKVGRPLVYDPRKRQIVNDPEANALLKRPYRAPYIHPDPNQV
;
A
#
# COMPACT_ATOMS: atom_id res chain seq x y z
N MET A 1 -51.95 17.58 0.02
CA MET A 1 -50.52 17.23 0.02
C MET A 1 -50.24 16.33 1.20
N SER A 2 -50.14 15.03 0.98
CA SER A 2 -49.94 14.05 2.05
C SER A 2 -48.46 13.89 2.33
N TYR A 3 -48.03 14.29 3.50
CA TYR A 3 -46.67 13.99 4.01
C TYR A 3 -46.59 12.51 4.39
N SER A 4 -45.74 11.73 3.67
CA SER A 4 -45.34 10.39 4.09
C SER A 4 -44.37 10.49 5.28
N PRO A 5 -44.62 9.81 6.40
CA PRO A 5 -43.69 9.84 7.52
C PRO A 5 -42.41 9.13 7.18
N ILE A 6 -41.26 9.81 7.37
CA ILE A 6 -39.92 9.23 7.21
C ILE A 6 -39.78 8.09 8.21
N ASN A 7 -39.60 6.88 7.73
CA ASN A 7 -39.45 5.68 8.54
C ASN A 7 -38.17 5.78 9.40
N ARG A 8 -38.30 5.51 10.71
CA ARG A 8 -37.24 5.57 11.71
C ARG A 8 -35.94 4.83 11.27
N ARG A 9 -36.08 3.74 10.51
CA ARG A 9 -34.94 2.99 9.94
C ARG A 9 -34.17 3.79 8.87
N HIS A 10 -34.82 4.60 8.07
CA HIS A 10 -34.18 5.46 7.07
C HIS A 10 -33.51 6.67 7.70
N PHE A 11 -34.08 7.20 8.79
CA PHE A 11 -33.46 8.29 9.56
C PHE A 11 -32.19 7.82 10.27
N ILE A 12 -32.18 6.64 10.89
CA ILE A 12 -30.99 6.07 11.55
C ILE A 12 -29.91 5.72 10.51
N LYS A 13 -30.26 5.17 9.33
CA LYS A 13 -29.31 4.88 8.24
C LYS A 13 -28.70 6.16 7.63
N GLY A 14 -29.47 7.24 7.52
CA GLY A 14 -28.98 8.55 7.08
C GLY A 14 -28.07 9.22 8.11
N ALA A 15 -28.41 9.17 9.39
CA ALA A 15 -27.66 9.80 10.46
C ALA A 15 -26.30 9.12 10.72
N THR A 16 -26.23 7.78 10.63
CA THR A 16 -24.95 7.05 10.79
C THR A 16 -23.99 7.26 9.62
N ALA A 17 -24.49 7.34 8.39
CA ALA A 17 -23.66 7.66 7.22
C ALA A 17 -23.12 9.10 7.28
N THR A 18 -23.95 10.06 7.69
CA THR A 18 -23.57 11.48 7.84
C THR A 18 -22.56 11.68 8.98
N LEU A 19 -22.71 10.97 10.10
CA LEU A 19 -21.75 11.00 11.21
C LEU A 19 -20.41 10.35 10.86
N ALA A 20 -20.43 9.26 10.09
CA ALA A 20 -19.19 8.64 9.59
C ALA A 20 -18.47 9.56 8.60
N LEU A 21 -19.18 10.20 7.66
CA LEU A 21 -18.62 11.19 6.74
C LEU A 21 -18.03 12.40 7.46
N SER A 22 -18.71 12.94 8.45
CA SER A 22 -18.22 14.10 9.23
C SER A 22 -17.01 13.74 10.09
N ALA A 23 -16.94 12.52 10.64
CA ALA A 23 -15.79 12.03 11.36
C ALA A 23 -14.57 11.83 10.46
N LEU A 24 -14.77 11.37 9.22
CA LEU A 24 -13.73 11.18 8.22
C LEU A 24 -13.20 12.53 7.69
N GLN A 25 -14.08 13.50 7.45
CA GLN A 25 -13.68 14.87 7.07
C GLN A 25 -12.88 15.59 8.17
N ALA A 26 -13.23 15.35 9.44
CA ALA A 26 -12.48 15.90 10.58
C ALA A 26 -11.06 15.32 10.69
N ASN A 27 -10.77 14.17 10.06
CA ASN A 27 -9.43 13.56 9.97
C ASN A 27 -8.68 13.89 8.66
N GLY A 28 -9.11 14.92 7.93
CA GLY A 28 -8.45 15.38 6.70
C GLY A 28 -8.87 14.64 5.43
N MET A 29 -9.79 13.67 5.50
CA MET A 29 -10.30 12.98 4.32
C MET A 29 -11.40 13.80 3.64
N ASN A 30 -11.17 14.16 2.39
CA ASN A 30 -12.14 14.87 1.56
C ASN A 30 -13.02 13.85 0.82
N LEU A 31 -14.21 13.55 1.34
CA LEU A 31 -15.13 12.59 0.75
C LEU A 31 -16.23 13.31 -0.03
N THR A 32 -16.11 13.36 -1.34
CA THR A 32 -17.18 13.79 -2.25
C THR A 32 -17.35 12.74 -3.34
N VAL A 33 -18.59 12.41 -3.68
CA VAL A 33 -18.87 11.55 -4.84
C VAL A 33 -18.68 12.42 -6.09
N PRO A 34 -17.80 12.04 -7.04
CA PRO A 34 -17.56 12.80 -8.26
C PRO A 34 -18.82 12.93 -9.11
N GLY A 35 -19.05 14.12 -9.66
CA GLY A 35 -20.10 14.34 -10.69
C GLY A 35 -19.65 13.92 -12.09
N LYS A 36 -18.32 13.77 -12.32
CA LYS A 36 -17.70 13.41 -13.59
C LYS A 36 -17.46 11.90 -13.67
N THR A 37 -17.67 11.30 -14.85
CA THR A 37 -17.21 9.94 -15.15
C THR A 37 -15.74 9.97 -15.57
N TYR A 38 -14.87 9.27 -14.86
CA TYR A 38 -13.44 9.19 -15.14
C TYR A 38 -13.11 8.03 -16.08
N ALA A 39 -12.25 8.29 -17.07
CA ALA A 39 -11.63 7.24 -17.89
C ALA A 39 -10.46 6.62 -17.13
N VAL A 40 -10.58 5.32 -16.81
CA VAL A 40 -9.65 4.60 -15.95
C VAL A 40 -8.94 3.49 -16.72
N ALA A 41 -7.65 3.29 -16.44
CA ALA A 41 -6.92 2.07 -16.82
C ALA A 41 -6.28 1.39 -15.60
N LEU A 42 -6.09 0.07 -15.72
CA LEU A 42 -5.34 -0.73 -14.75
C LEU A 42 -4.12 -1.34 -15.42
N ILE A 43 -2.95 -1.18 -14.80
CA ILE A 43 -1.70 -1.88 -15.12
C ILE A 43 -1.41 -2.89 -14.02
N GLY A 44 -1.28 -4.17 -14.39
CA GLY A 44 -1.18 -5.26 -13.43
C GLY A 44 -2.56 -5.75 -12.97
N THR A 45 -3.13 -6.69 -13.74
CA THR A 45 -4.49 -7.21 -13.55
C THR A 45 -4.55 -8.42 -12.61
N GLY A 46 -3.53 -8.59 -11.79
CA GLY A 46 -3.49 -9.57 -10.71
C GLY A 46 -4.58 -9.32 -9.66
N TRP A 47 -4.57 -10.12 -8.62
CA TRP A 47 -5.61 -10.10 -7.58
C TRP A 47 -5.73 -8.74 -6.88
N TYR A 48 -4.59 -8.10 -6.57
CA TYR A 48 -4.63 -6.82 -5.83
C TYR A 48 -4.97 -5.63 -6.72
N GLY A 49 -4.48 -5.59 -7.96
CA GLY A 49 -4.89 -4.55 -8.92
C GLY A 49 -6.39 -4.60 -9.21
N LYS A 50 -6.98 -5.81 -9.34
CA LYS A 50 -8.44 -5.98 -9.46
C LYS A 50 -9.15 -5.53 -8.19
N SER A 51 -8.62 -5.84 -7.00
CA SER A 51 -9.21 -5.40 -5.73
C SER A 51 -9.35 -3.89 -5.67
N ASP A 52 -8.28 -3.14 -6.00
CA ASP A 52 -8.32 -1.68 -6.02
C ASP A 52 -9.31 -1.14 -7.05
N LEU A 53 -9.26 -1.66 -8.27
CA LEU A 53 -10.14 -1.22 -9.36
C LEU A 53 -11.62 -1.47 -9.02
N PHE A 54 -11.96 -2.62 -8.46
CA PHE A 54 -13.35 -2.93 -8.11
C PHE A 54 -13.88 -2.03 -6.99
N ARG A 55 -13.03 -1.62 -6.03
CA ARG A 55 -13.45 -0.66 -4.99
C ARG A 55 -13.67 0.73 -5.57
N LEU A 56 -12.88 1.13 -6.57
CA LEU A 56 -13.13 2.38 -7.29
C LEU A 56 -14.46 2.33 -8.07
N ILE A 57 -14.75 1.25 -8.78
CA ILE A 57 -16.03 1.04 -9.50
C ILE A 57 -17.24 1.09 -8.55
N GLN A 58 -17.10 0.60 -7.32
CA GLN A 58 -18.19 0.61 -6.33
C GLN A 58 -18.54 2.00 -5.80
N VAL A 59 -17.58 2.92 -5.75
CA VAL A 59 -17.75 4.21 -5.06
C VAL A 59 -17.85 5.42 -6.00
N ALA A 60 -17.57 5.24 -7.29
CA ALA A 60 -17.53 6.36 -8.23
C ALA A 60 -18.02 5.98 -9.64
N PRO A 61 -18.56 6.96 -10.40
CA PRO A 61 -18.85 6.77 -11.81
C PRO A 61 -17.54 6.75 -12.61
N VAL A 62 -17.06 5.55 -12.94
CA VAL A 62 -15.86 5.35 -13.75
C VAL A 62 -16.15 4.48 -14.95
N GLU A 63 -15.42 4.72 -16.04
CA GLU A 63 -15.36 3.85 -17.20
C GLU A 63 -13.96 3.28 -17.31
N VAL A 64 -13.82 1.98 -17.12
CA VAL A 64 -12.55 1.27 -17.31
C VAL A 64 -12.40 1.05 -18.81
N VAL A 65 -11.51 1.81 -19.43
CA VAL A 65 -11.31 1.81 -20.89
C VAL A 65 -10.21 0.88 -21.36
N ALA A 66 -9.23 0.58 -20.49
CA ALA A 66 -8.08 -0.25 -20.84
C ALA A 66 -7.56 -1.06 -19.64
N LEU A 67 -7.06 -2.26 -19.94
CA LEU A 67 -6.35 -3.14 -19.01
C LEU A 67 -5.02 -3.56 -19.62
N CYS A 68 -3.96 -3.55 -18.82
CA CYS A 68 -2.63 -3.97 -19.24
C CYS A 68 -2.05 -5.00 -18.29
N ASP A 69 -1.65 -6.14 -18.86
CA ASP A 69 -0.85 -7.15 -18.16
C ASP A 69 -0.03 -7.95 -19.18
N VAL A 70 1.15 -8.37 -18.77
CA VAL A 70 2.03 -9.22 -19.58
C VAL A 70 1.59 -10.68 -19.59
N ASP A 71 0.74 -11.06 -18.63
CA ASP A 71 0.05 -12.36 -18.60
C ASP A 71 -1.30 -12.25 -19.32
N LYS A 72 -1.42 -12.97 -20.44
CA LYS A 72 -2.64 -12.97 -21.27
C LYS A 72 -3.87 -13.47 -20.50
N ASN A 73 -3.71 -14.50 -19.69
CA ASN A 73 -4.81 -15.09 -18.92
C ASN A 73 -5.33 -14.13 -17.85
N MET A 74 -4.41 -13.42 -17.18
CA MET A 74 -4.75 -12.41 -16.16
C MET A 74 -5.56 -11.26 -16.77
N ARG A 75 -5.11 -10.67 -17.89
CA ARG A 75 -5.82 -9.54 -18.49
C ARG A 75 -7.16 -9.91 -19.10
N GLU A 76 -7.29 -11.12 -19.72
CA GLU A 76 -8.55 -11.61 -20.28
C GLU A 76 -9.57 -11.91 -19.18
N GLY A 77 -9.17 -12.59 -18.10
CA GLY A 77 -10.03 -12.82 -16.94
C GLY A 77 -10.47 -11.53 -16.27
N ALA A 78 -9.59 -10.57 -16.12
CA ALA A 78 -9.93 -9.26 -15.57
C ALA A 78 -10.93 -8.51 -16.44
N ALA A 79 -10.81 -8.57 -17.77
CA ALA A 79 -11.75 -7.92 -18.70
C ALA A 79 -13.19 -8.45 -18.56
N GLN A 80 -13.35 -9.74 -18.39
CA GLN A 80 -14.66 -10.36 -18.15
C GLN A 80 -15.28 -9.85 -16.85
N LEU A 81 -14.51 -9.81 -15.77
CA LEU A 81 -14.99 -9.31 -14.47
C LEU A 81 -15.33 -7.81 -14.53
N VAL A 82 -14.51 -6.99 -15.17
CA VAL A 82 -14.75 -5.55 -15.32
C VAL A 82 -16.04 -5.31 -16.14
N SER A 83 -16.24 -6.02 -17.25
CA SER A 83 -17.46 -5.86 -18.06
C SER A 83 -18.73 -6.23 -17.30
N GLN A 84 -18.63 -7.15 -16.33
CA GLN A 84 -19.76 -7.51 -15.45
C GLN A 84 -20.02 -6.45 -14.36
N ARG A 85 -18.98 -5.77 -13.88
CA ARG A 85 -19.07 -4.87 -12.73
C ARG A 85 -19.28 -3.39 -13.11
N GLN A 86 -18.65 -2.90 -14.19
CA GLN A 86 -18.83 -1.51 -14.58
C GLN A 86 -20.22 -1.24 -15.17
N LYS A 87 -20.72 -0.01 -14.96
CA LYS A 87 -22.07 0.39 -15.34
C LYS A 87 -22.35 0.24 -16.84
N SER A 88 -21.40 0.55 -17.70
CA SER A 88 -21.51 0.50 -19.15
C SER A 88 -21.60 -0.93 -19.71
N LYS A 89 -21.15 -1.93 -18.96
CA LYS A 89 -20.98 -3.33 -19.40
C LYS A 89 -20.02 -3.52 -20.59
N LYS A 90 -19.32 -2.47 -21.02
CA LYS A 90 -18.33 -2.55 -22.10
C LYS A 90 -17.11 -3.36 -21.64
N THR A 91 -16.50 -4.07 -22.59
CA THR A 91 -15.24 -4.76 -22.36
C THR A 91 -14.09 -3.77 -22.59
N PRO A 92 -13.16 -3.59 -21.64
CA PRO A 92 -11.97 -2.74 -21.82
C PRO A 92 -11.07 -3.25 -22.93
N LYS A 93 -10.31 -2.36 -23.58
CA LYS A 93 -9.23 -2.74 -24.49
C LYS A 93 -8.10 -3.44 -23.71
N LEU A 94 -7.48 -4.44 -24.32
CA LEU A 94 -6.43 -5.25 -23.71
C LEU A 94 -5.05 -4.95 -24.29
N TYR A 95 -4.06 -4.78 -23.42
CA TYR A 95 -2.69 -4.45 -23.79
C TYR A 95 -1.69 -5.38 -23.07
N GLY A 96 -0.64 -5.77 -23.79
CA GLY A 96 0.54 -6.43 -23.19
C GLY A 96 1.65 -5.43 -22.82
N ASP A 97 1.61 -4.21 -23.42
CA ASP A 97 2.56 -3.13 -23.17
C ASP A 97 1.81 -1.87 -22.68
N TYR A 98 2.14 -1.42 -21.46
CA TYR A 98 1.52 -0.25 -20.85
C TYR A 98 1.85 1.06 -21.59
N ARG A 99 3.01 1.16 -22.27
CA ARG A 99 3.39 2.35 -23.03
C ARG A 99 2.46 2.54 -24.21
N LYS A 100 2.15 1.45 -24.92
CA LYS A 100 1.16 1.45 -25.99
C LYS A 100 -0.23 1.82 -25.47
N MET A 101 -0.62 1.27 -24.30
CA MET A 101 -1.88 1.63 -23.66
C MET A 101 -1.96 3.13 -23.36
N LEU A 102 -0.92 3.72 -22.79
CA LEU A 102 -0.86 5.15 -22.48
C LEU A 102 -0.90 6.02 -23.75
N ALA A 103 -0.23 5.61 -24.81
CA ALA A 103 -0.19 6.35 -26.08
C ALA A 103 -1.54 6.35 -26.84
N GLU A 104 -2.31 5.26 -26.73
CA GLU A 104 -3.56 5.09 -27.47
C GLU A 104 -4.82 5.56 -26.72
N ASN A 105 -4.72 5.88 -25.43
CA ASN A 105 -5.87 6.23 -24.62
C ASN A 105 -5.65 7.54 -23.85
N LYS A 106 -6.64 8.42 -23.87
CA LYS A 106 -6.68 9.58 -22.97
C LYS A 106 -7.27 9.12 -21.64
N LEU A 107 -6.44 9.06 -20.60
CA LEU A 107 -6.80 8.53 -19.28
C LEU A 107 -6.86 9.67 -18.26
N ASP A 108 -7.88 9.65 -17.41
CA ASP A 108 -7.95 10.52 -16.23
C ASP A 108 -7.18 9.89 -15.06
N ILE A 109 -7.29 8.57 -14.91
CA ILE A 109 -6.71 7.80 -13.78
C ILE A 109 -6.04 6.53 -14.29
N VAL A 110 -4.86 6.24 -13.79
CA VAL A 110 -4.18 4.95 -13.95
C VAL A 110 -3.98 4.31 -12.57
N ILE A 111 -4.48 3.09 -12.40
CA ILE A 111 -4.21 2.25 -11.24
C ILE A 111 -3.04 1.34 -11.59
N ILE A 112 -2.05 1.23 -10.68
CA ILE A 112 -0.85 0.40 -10.85
C ILE A 112 -0.80 -0.62 -9.74
N GLY A 113 -0.95 -1.90 -10.11
CA GLY A 113 -0.93 -3.05 -9.21
C GLY A 113 0.03 -4.16 -9.67
N THR A 114 1.10 -3.78 -10.35
CA THR A 114 2.20 -4.67 -10.80
C THR A 114 3.10 -5.09 -9.62
N PRO A 115 4.11 -5.96 -9.82
CA PRO A 115 5.20 -6.13 -8.88
C PRO A 115 5.97 -4.82 -8.65
N ASP A 116 6.57 -4.67 -7.45
CA ASP A 116 7.16 -3.42 -6.95
C ASP A 116 8.18 -2.79 -7.89
N HIS A 117 9.01 -3.60 -8.55
CA HIS A 117 10.09 -3.14 -9.45
C HIS A 117 9.59 -2.44 -10.73
N TRP A 118 8.28 -2.47 -10.98
CA TRP A 118 7.68 -1.75 -12.10
C TRP A 118 7.00 -0.44 -11.72
N HIS A 119 6.71 -0.23 -10.43
CA HIS A 119 5.89 0.89 -9.98
C HIS A 119 6.41 2.25 -10.42
N ALA A 120 7.72 2.50 -10.27
CA ALA A 120 8.30 3.81 -10.55
C ALA A 120 8.18 4.20 -12.02
N LEU A 121 8.60 3.33 -12.94
CA LEU A 121 8.53 3.60 -14.38
C LEU A 121 7.08 3.83 -14.85
N GLN A 122 6.17 2.94 -14.45
CA GLN A 122 4.78 3.00 -14.85
C GLN A 122 4.08 4.25 -14.30
N ALA A 123 4.35 4.63 -13.04
CA ALA A 123 3.75 5.81 -12.42
C ALA A 123 4.26 7.10 -13.08
N ILE A 124 5.56 7.21 -13.33
CA ILE A 124 6.17 8.37 -13.99
C ILE A 124 5.62 8.53 -15.41
N ASP A 125 5.57 7.44 -16.18
CA ASP A 125 5.04 7.47 -17.55
C ASP A 125 3.54 7.79 -17.59
N ALA A 126 2.74 7.28 -16.65
CA ALA A 126 1.32 7.62 -16.53
C ALA A 126 1.12 9.12 -16.22
N MET A 127 1.93 9.70 -15.32
CA MET A 127 1.89 11.13 -15.03
C MET A 127 2.30 11.99 -16.22
N LYS A 128 3.33 11.59 -16.98
CA LYS A 128 3.75 12.23 -18.24
C LYS A 128 2.64 12.19 -19.28
N ALA A 129 1.89 11.09 -19.36
CA ALA A 129 0.73 10.94 -20.24
C ALA A 129 -0.50 11.75 -19.79
N GLY A 130 -0.44 12.42 -18.64
CA GLY A 130 -1.48 13.32 -18.15
C GLY A 130 -2.47 12.70 -17.16
N ALA A 131 -2.28 11.45 -16.73
CA ALA A 131 -3.17 10.78 -15.79
C ALA A 131 -2.80 11.08 -14.32
N HIS A 132 -3.81 11.09 -13.44
CA HIS A 132 -3.61 10.92 -12.01
C HIS A 132 -3.32 9.45 -11.71
N VAL A 133 -2.60 9.15 -10.65
CA VAL A 133 -2.09 7.79 -10.39
C VAL A 133 -2.51 7.28 -9.02
N TYR A 134 -3.03 6.06 -8.99
CA TYR A 134 -3.09 5.25 -7.78
C TYR A 134 -2.05 4.14 -7.91
N VAL A 135 -1.03 4.14 -7.06
CA VAL A 135 0.06 3.15 -7.12
C VAL A 135 0.09 2.31 -5.87
N GLN A 136 0.22 0.99 -6.03
CA GLN A 136 0.34 0.09 -4.89
C GLN A 136 1.65 0.32 -4.11
N LYS A 137 1.59 -0.06 -2.83
CA LYS A 137 2.72 -0.06 -1.90
C LYS A 137 3.55 -1.37 -2.05
N PRO A 138 4.84 -1.34 -1.73
CA PRO A 138 5.71 -0.17 -1.62
C PRO A 138 5.83 0.54 -2.97
N ILE A 139 5.99 1.85 -2.98
CA ILE A 139 5.97 2.60 -4.24
C ILE A 139 7.17 2.34 -5.14
N SER A 140 8.26 1.82 -4.56
CA SER A 140 9.54 1.66 -5.24
C SER A 140 10.37 0.54 -4.62
N VAL A 141 11.38 0.08 -5.33
CA VAL A 141 12.35 -0.90 -4.83
C VAL A 141 13.65 -0.26 -4.32
N ASP A 142 13.88 1.00 -4.65
CA ASP A 142 14.98 1.78 -4.09
C ASP A 142 14.56 3.23 -3.74
N VAL A 143 15.43 3.96 -3.08
CA VAL A 143 15.12 5.30 -2.56
C VAL A 143 14.99 6.32 -3.69
N ILE A 144 15.87 6.27 -4.68
CA ILE A 144 15.92 7.24 -5.79
C ILE A 144 14.71 7.10 -6.72
N GLU A 145 14.19 5.89 -6.93
CA GLU A 145 12.90 5.69 -7.64
C GLU A 145 11.77 6.47 -6.95
N GLY A 146 11.64 6.33 -5.62
CA GLY A 146 10.61 7.01 -4.86
C GLY A 146 10.73 8.53 -4.94
N GLU A 147 11.95 9.07 -4.86
CA GLU A 147 12.22 10.51 -5.05
C GLU A 147 11.84 10.98 -6.46
N ALA A 148 12.15 10.19 -7.48
CA ALA A 148 11.78 10.51 -8.87
C ALA A 148 10.25 10.50 -9.05
N MET A 149 9.52 9.60 -8.41
CA MET A 149 8.05 9.60 -8.43
C MET A 149 7.47 10.86 -7.76
N VAL A 150 8.01 11.28 -6.61
CA VAL A 150 7.61 12.54 -5.94
C VAL A 150 7.88 13.73 -6.86
N ALA A 151 9.08 13.81 -7.44
CA ALA A 151 9.45 14.89 -8.37
C ALA A 151 8.51 14.94 -9.58
N ALA A 152 8.22 13.80 -10.20
CA ALA A 152 7.30 13.69 -11.33
C ALA A 152 5.87 14.15 -10.96
N ALA A 153 5.35 13.74 -9.82
CA ALA A 153 4.02 14.14 -9.36
C ALA A 153 3.90 15.68 -9.23
N ARG A 154 4.93 16.33 -8.70
CA ARG A 154 4.98 17.79 -8.56
C ARG A 154 5.17 18.49 -9.91
N LYS A 155 6.10 18.00 -10.75
CA LYS A 155 6.36 18.56 -12.08
C LYS A 155 5.16 18.52 -13.00
N TYR A 156 4.48 17.39 -13.08
CA TYR A 156 3.31 17.19 -13.95
C TYR A 156 1.99 17.63 -13.30
N ASN A 157 2.04 18.15 -12.07
CA ASN A 157 0.87 18.56 -11.29
C ASN A 157 -0.21 17.46 -11.24
N LYS A 158 0.20 16.25 -10.88
CA LYS A 158 -0.71 15.10 -10.76
C LYS A 158 -0.93 14.71 -9.31
N VAL A 159 -2.17 14.37 -9.00
CA VAL A 159 -2.49 13.71 -7.74
C VAL A 159 -2.03 12.26 -7.84
N VAL A 160 -1.22 11.86 -6.87
CA VAL A 160 -0.76 10.47 -6.75
C VAL A 160 -1.10 9.97 -5.36
N GLN A 161 -1.88 8.91 -5.28
CA GLN A 161 -2.20 8.23 -4.02
C GLN A 161 -1.53 6.87 -3.97
N VAL A 162 -0.94 6.58 -2.83
CA VAL A 162 -0.27 5.30 -2.56
C VAL A 162 -1.25 4.33 -1.90
N GLY A 163 -1.20 3.05 -2.27
CA GLY A 163 -2.04 1.97 -1.73
C GLY A 163 -1.76 1.63 -0.26
N THR A 164 -1.48 2.63 0.59
CA THR A 164 -1.38 2.49 2.04
C THR A 164 -2.74 2.78 2.70
N GLN A 165 -3.76 2.04 2.30
CA GLN A 165 -5.15 2.25 2.65
C GLN A 165 -5.48 2.08 4.13
N ARG A 166 -4.53 1.65 4.99
CA ARG A 166 -4.76 1.47 6.43
C ARG A 166 -5.12 2.78 7.13
N LYS A 167 -4.63 3.93 6.66
CA LYS A 167 -5.06 5.27 7.11
C LYS A 167 -6.54 5.56 6.86
N SER A 168 -7.16 4.83 5.96
CA SER A 168 -8.58 4.94 5.61
C SER A 168 -9.44 3.84 6.25
N THR A 169 -8.87 3.01 7.11
CA THR A 169 -9.60 1.94 7.80
C THR A 169 -10.51 2.53 8.89
N PRO A 170 -11.84 2.29 8.88
CA PRO A 170 -12.78 2.96 9.79
C PRO A 170 -12.41 2.86 11.27
N HIS A 171 -12.08 1.66 11.78
CA HIS A 171 -11.71 1.49 13.18
C HIS A 171 -10.35 2.12 13.52
N LEU A 172 -9.39 2.21 12.59
CA LEU A 172 -8.11 2.92 12.82
C LEU A 172 -8.29 4.45 12.80
N ILE A 173 -9.21 4.97 11.99
CA ILE A 173 -9.62 6.38 12.04
C ILE A 173 -10.26 6.70 13.40
N ASP A 174 -11.12 5.81 13.88
CA ASP A 174 -11.73 5.93 15.21
C ASP A 174 -10.66 5.89 16.33
N ALA A 175 -9.73 4.92 16.30
CA ALA A 175 -8.62 4.83 17.25
C ALA A 175 -7.77 6.11 17.26
N LYS A 176 -7.43 6.63 16.06
CA LYS A 176 -6.68 7.89 15.95
C LYS A 176 -7.43 9.05 16.62
N LYS A 177 -8.71 9.24 16.27
CA LYS A 177 -9.52 10.35 16.77
C LYS A 177 -9.79 10.27 18.27
N ASN A 178 -10.26 9.10 18.72
CA ASN A 178 -10.86 8.97 20.05
C ASN A 178 -9.84 8.49 21.11
N ILE A 179 -8.67 7.99 20.72
CA ILE A 179 -7.62 7.53 21.64
C ILE A 179 -6.38 8.41 21.51
N VAL A 180 -5.79 8.49 20.28
CA VAL A 180 -4.50 9.17 20.07
C VAL A 180 -4.69 10.69 20.15
N ASP A 181 -5.52 11.28 19.30
CA ASP A 181 -5.74 12.74 19.24
C ASP A 181 -6.49 13.25 20.48
N ALA A 182 -7.26 12.41 21.17
CA ALA A 182 -7.87 12.71 22.46
C ALA A 182 -6.87 12.71 23.63
N GLY A 183 -5.61 12.32 23.41
CA GLY A 183 -4.56 12.34 24.42
C GLY A 183 -4.68 11.25 25.51
N LEU A 184 -5.48 10.20 25.26
CA LEU A 184 -5.71 9.14 26.24
C LEU A 184 -4.46 8.27 26.50
N LEU A 185 -3.50 8.30 25.58
CA LEU A 185 -2.22 7.60 25.75
C LEU A 185 -1.24 8.36 26.67
N GLY A 186 -1.42 9.69 26.84
CA GLY A 186 -0.46 10.52 27.57
C GLY A 186 0.83 10.74 26.78
N LYS A 187 2.01 10.66 27.42
CA LYS A 187 3.31 10.74 26.75
C LYS A 187 3.64 9.41 26.10
N ILE A 188 3.94 9.46 24.80
CA ILE A 188 4.28 8.29 24.00
C ILE A 188 5.79 8.32 23.76
N SER A 189 6.49 7.22 24.02
CA SER A 189 7.94 7.09 23.80
C SER A 189 8.33 5.82 23.07
N HIS A 190 7.40 4.87 22.89
CA HIS A 190 7.71 3.58 22.28
C HIS A 190 6.54 3.04 21.46
N VAL A 191 6.87 2.45 20.31
CA VAL A 191 5.93 1.74 19.44
C VAL A 191 6.55 0.41 19.01
N ASP A 192 5.83 -0.69 19.23
CA ASP A 192 6.14 -1.99 18.64
C ASP A 192 5.31 -2.21 17.38
N MET A 193 5.92 -2.78 16.36
CA MET A 193 5.26 -3.23 15.12
C MET A 193 5.72 -4.64 14.80
N CYS A 194 4.83 -5.50 14.35
CA CYS A 194 5.19 -6.89 14.05
C CYS A 194 4.46 -7.47 12.84
N CYS A 195 5.07 -8.52 12.27
CA CYS A 195 4.44 -9.44 11.33
C CYS A 195 5.00 -10.86 11.53
N TYR A 196 4.12 -11.79 11.86
CA TYR A 196 4.47 -13.18 12.09
C TYR A 196 3.75 -14.13 11.11
N PHE A 197 3.57 -13.66 9.88
CA PHE A 197 3.00 -14.47 8.80
C PHE A 197 4.08 -15.24 8.05
N HIS A 198 3.74 -16.46 7.63
CA HIS A 198 4.58 -17.26 6.72
C HIS A 198 4.53 -16.68 5.31
N MET A 199 5.48 -15.80 4.97
CA MET A 199 5.50 -15.05 3.71
C MET A 199 6.66 -15.40 2.79
N ARG A 200 7.35 -16.51 3.00
CA ARG A 200 8.40 -17.00 2.13
C ARG A 200 7.95 -18.24 1.36
N ALA A 201 8.35 -18.33 0.10
CA ALA A 201 8.24 -19.58 -0.66
C ALA A 201 9.43 -20.48 -0.31
N ASN A 202 9.15 -21.68 0.16
CA ASN A 202 10.16 -22.65 0.57
C ASN A 202 10.44 -23.73 -0.49
N GLY A 203 9.95 -23.54 -1.72
CA GLY A 203 10.16 -24.48 -2.83
C GLY A 203 11.45 -24.24 -3.60
N ASN A 204 11.94 -25.33 -4.21
CA ASN A 204 13.09 -25.36 -5.12
C ASN A 204 12.68 -25.94 -6.50
N PRO A 205 11.71 -25.34 -7.21
CA PRO A 205 11.28 -25.88 -8.51
C PRO A 205 12.43 -25.83 -9.53
N ALA A 206 12.46 -26.79 -10.43
CA ALA A 206 13.41 -26.79 -11.54
C ALA A 206 13.11 -25.66 -12.53
N VAL A 207 14.13 -25.23 -13.23
CA VAL A 207 13.97 -24.32 -14.39
C VAL A 207 13.10 -25.00 -15.44
N GLN A 208 12.16 -24.26 -16.00
CA GLN A 208 11.17 -24.75 -16.96
C GLN A 208 10.95 -23.73 -18.09
N PRO A 209 10.37 -24.12 -19.22
CA PRO A 209 10.03 -23.19 -20.28
C PRO A 209 9.02 -22.14 -19.80
N VAL A 210 9.18 -20.91 -20.29
CA VAL A 210 8.20 -19.85 -20.05
C VAL A 210 6.87 -20.23 -20.72
N PRO A 211 5.72 -20.16 -20.01
CA PRO A 211 4.42 -20.43 -20.59
C PRO A 211 4.10 -19.45 -21.74
N ALA A 212 3.45 -19.93 -22.80
CA ALA A 212 3.13 -19.12 -23.99
C ALA A 212 2.20 -17.92 -23.71
N PHE A 213 1.49 -17.91 -22.59
CA PHE A 213 0.62 -16.81 -22.19
C PHE A 213 1.35 -15.69 -21.44
N LEU A 214 2.61 -15.88 -21.07
CA LEU A 214 3.41 -14.96 -20.25
C LEU A 214 4.56 -14.36 -21.04
N ASP A 215 4.59 -13.04 -21.20
CA ASP A 215 5.80 -12.31 -21.62
C ASP A 215 6.72 -12.11 -20.40
N TYR A 216 7.56 -13.11 -20.14
CA TYR A 216 8.46 -13.11 -18.98
C TYR A 216 9.59 -12.08 -19.10
N GLU A 217 10.00 -11.73 -20.31
CA GLU A 217 10.99 -10.67 -20.58
C GLU A 217 10.48 -9.32 -20.08
N THR A 218 9.25 -8.97 -20.49
CA THR A 218 8.59 -7.74 -20.04
C THR A 218 8.17 -7.85 -18.56
N TRP A 219 7.78 -9.05 -18.08
CA TRP A 219 7.47 -9.24 -16.66
C TRP A 219 8.68 -8.91 -15.78
N THR A 220 9.88 -9.40 -16.13
CA THR A 220 11.14 -9.12 -15.43
C THR A 220 11.52 -7.64 -15.53
N GLY A 221 11.34 -7.02 -16.69
CA GLY A 221 11.52 -5.57 -16.89
C GLY A 221 12.88 -5.05 -16.45
N PRO A 222 12.94 -4.00 -15.61
CA PRO A 222 14.19 -3.40 -15.15
C PRO A 222 14.98 -4.25 -14.16
N ALA A 223 14.36 -5.28 -13.56
CA ALA A 223 15.03 -6.17 -12.62
C ALA A 223 16.03 -7.10 -13.32
N PRO A 224 17.01 -7.66 -12.60
CA PRO A 224 17.90 -8.69 -13.13
C PRO A 224 17.13 -9.91 -13.65
N MET A 225 17.49 -10.40 -14.82
CA MET A 225 16.89 -11.59 -15.41
C MET A 225 17.23 -12.85 -14.59
N ARG A 226 16.21 -13.65 -14.28
CA ARG A 226 16.35 -14.97 -13.67
C ARG A 226 15.81 -16.04 -14.63
N PRO A 227 16.40 -17.24 -14.65
CA PRO A 227 15.75 -18.38 -15.34
C PRO A 227 14.35 -18.61 -14.80
N TYR A 228 13.39 -18.85 -15.68
CA TYR A 228 12.01 -19.09 -15.29
C TYR A 228 11.86 -20.45 -14.60
N ASP A 229 11.33 -20.46 -13.41
CA ASP A 229 11.02 -21.66 -12.62
C ASP A 229 9.58 -21.65 -12.09
N GLY A 230 8.79 -20.66 -12.50
CA GLY A 230 7.41 -20.47 -12.07
C GLY A 230 7.24 -19.89 -10.66
N LEU A 231 8.31 -19.79 -9.87
CA LEU A 231 8.19 -19.40 -8.47
C LEU A 231 7.89 -17.91 -8.29
N PRO A 232 8.56 -16.94 -8.96
CA PRO A 232 8.23 -15.52 -8.80
C PRO A 232 6.83 -15.17 -9.33
N HIS A 233 6.48 -15.67 -10.50
CA HIS A 233 5.17 -15.44 -11.10
C HIS A 233 4.16 -16.49 -10.58
N VAL A 234 3.03 -16.13 -10.08
CA VAL A 234 2.29 -14.86 -10.04
C VAL A 234 2.47 -14.15 -8.68
N ARG A 235 2.77 -14.88 -7.62
CA ARG A 235 2.62 -14.43 -6.24
C ARG A 235 3.94 -14.26 -5.49
N TRP A 236 4.90 -15.17 -5.72
CA TRP A 236 6.09 -15.29 -4.87
C TRP A 236 7.25 -14.36 -5.25
N TRP A 237 7.06 -13.45 -6.22
CA TRP A 237 8.06 -12.41 -6.52
C TRP A 237 8.45 -11.59 -5.27
N ARG A 238 7.55 -11.43 -4.32
CA ARG A 238 7.79 -10.73 -3.04
C ARG A 238 8.89 -11.35 -2.20
N THR A 239 9.20 -12.63 -2.44
CA THR A 239 10.23 -13.37 -1.71
C THR A 239 11.60 -13.31 -2.36
N PHE A 240 11.75 -12.44 -3.37
CA PHE A 240 13.00 -12.19 -4.09
C PHE A 240 13.38 -10.71 -4.06
N THR A 241 14.62 -10.45 -3.57
CA THR A 241 15.13 -9.07 -3.45
C THR A 241 15.30 -8.37 -4.79
N GLU A 242 15.34 -9.11 -5.89
CA GLU A 242 15.38 -8.58 -7.26
C GLU A 242 14.10 -7.80 -7.61
N TYR A 243 12.96 -8.22 -7.07
CA TYR A 243 11.64 -7.69 -7.43
C TYR A 243 10.96 -6.86 -6.33
N GLY A 244 11.48 -6.90 -5.10
CA GLY A 244 10.90 -6.20 -3.96
C GLY A 244 11.87 -5.98 -2.82
N ASN A 245 11.34 -5.70 -1.64
CA ASN A 245 12.10 -5.43 -0.42
C ASN A 245 11.75 -6.40 0.73
N GLY A 246 11.28 -7.60 0.37
CA GLY A 246 10.92 -8.64 1.33
C GLY A 246 9.78 -8.22 2.27
N ILE A 247 9.70 -8.88 3.43
CA ILE A 247 8.64 -8.63 4.42
C ILE A 247 8.73 -7.20 4.98
N MET A 248 9.92 -6.63 5.07
CA MET A 248 10.13 -5.23 5.43
C MET A 248 9.39 -4.28 4.47
N GLY A 249 9.57 -4.43 3.16
CA GLY A 249 8.90 -3.61 2.16
C GLY A 249 7.41 -3.94 2.00
N ASP A 250 7.02 -5.21 2.13
CA ASP A 250 5.63 -5.63 1.89
C ASP A 250 4.71 -5.40 3.09
N MET A 251 5.16 -5.70 4.32
CA MET A 251 4.31 -5.71 5.52
C MET A 251 4.64 -4.58 6.51
N CYS A 252 5.94 -4.27 6.73
CA CYS A 252 6.32 -3.19 7.62
C CYS A 252 5.81 -1.84 7.13
N VAL A 253 5.90 -1.59 5.83
CA VAL A 253 5.46 -0.32 5.23
C VAL A 253 4.02 0.05 5.63
N HIS A 254 3.11 -0.91 5.75
CA HIS A 254 1.73 -0.65 6.18
C HIS A 254 1.63 -0.22 7.64
N MET A 255 2.31 -0.92 8.54
CA MET A 255 2.27 -0.61 9.97
C MET A 255 3.01 0.69 10.26
N PHE A 256 4.21 0.84 9.69
CA PHE A 256 5.01 2.05 9.85
C PHE A 256 4.31 3.30 9.28
N ASP A 257 3.71 3.21 8.10
CA ASP A 257 2.93 4.28 7.50
C ASP A 257 1.70 4.66 8.35
N THR A 258 1.02 3.66 8.92
CA THR A 258 -0.11 3.89 9.83
C THR A 258 0.33 4.57 11.14
N VAL A 259 1.42 4.11 11.74
CA VAL A 259 2.00 4.71 12.96
C VAL A 259 2.45 6.15 12.69
N ARG A 260 3.16 6.39 11.57
CA ARG A 260 3.55 7.74 11.16
C ARG A 260 2.34 8.68 11.04
N TRP A 261 1.27 8.21 10.40
CA TRP A 261 0.03 8.98 10.28
C TRP A 261 -0.66 9.22 11.63
N MET A 262 -0.73 8.21 12.50
CA MET A 262 -1.35 8.36 13.82
C MET A 262 -0.62 9.38 14.69
N LEU A 263 0.70 9.31 14.70
CA LEU A 263 1.58 10.13 15.56
C LEU A 263 2.13 11.38 14.85
N LYS A 264 1.77 11.61 13.58
CA LYS A 264 2.23 12.75 12.76
C LYS A 264 3.76 12.80 12.62
N LEU A 265 4.40 11.64 12.41
CA LEU A 265 5.85 11.53 12.31
C LEU A 265 6.35 11.80 10.89
N GLY A 266 7.47 12.50 10.78
CA GLY A 266 8.22 12.70 9.53
C GLY A 266 9.22 11.57 9.26
N TRP A 267 10.41 11.94 8.77
CA TRP A 267 11.54 11.02 8.63
C TRP A 267 12.11 10.62 9.98
N PRO A 268 12.51 9.34 10.17
CA PRO A 268 13.32 8.96 11.31
C PRO A 268 14.67 9.68 11.32
N THR A 269 15.16 10.03 12.49
CA THR A 269 16.49 10.66 12.65
C THR A 269 17.63 9.67 12.44
N ARG A 270 17.40 8.38 12.76
CA ARG A 270 18.34 7.26 12.58
C ARG A 270 17.56 5.95 12.37
N ILE A 271 18.12 5.08 11.55
CA ILE A 271 17.53 3.76 11.25
C ILE A 271 18.60 2.70 11.41
N SER A 272 18.29 1.64 12.17
CA SER A 272 19.16 0.47 12.32
C SER A 272 18.37 -0.82 12.15
N SER A 273 19.02 -1.88 11.65
CA SER A 273 18.37 -3.16 11.44
C SER A 273 19.36 -4.32 11.49
N THR A 274 18.85 -5.47 11.94
CA THR A 274 19.56 -6.75 11.94
C THR A 274 18.62 -7.88 11.55
N GLY A 275 19.15 -8.92 10.90
CA GLY A 275 18.33 -10.06 10.46
C GLY A 275 19.09 -10.97 9.49
N GLY A 276 18.37 -11.94 8.96
CA GLY A 276 18.94 -12.91 8.03
C GLY A 276 17.98 -14.04 7.69
N ILE A 277 18.51 -15.05 7.00
CA ILE A 277 17.83 -16.33 6.76
C ILE A 277 18.39 -17.31 7.79
N TYR A 278 17.68 -17.46 8.91
CA TYR A 278 18.17 -18.24 10.05
C TYR A 278 17.56 -19.63 10.13
N VAL A 279 16.29 -19.76 9.75
CA VAL A 279 15.50 -21.00 9.88
C VAL A 279 15.16 -21.62 8.52
N GLN A 280 14.62 -20.84 7.59
CA GLN A 280 14.11 -21.33 6.30
C GLN A 280 15.21 -21.29 5.22
N LYS A 281 16.24 -22.14 5.36
CA LYS A 281 17.45 -22.11 4.52
C LYS A 281 17.34 -22.89 3.19
N ASP A 282 16.35 -23.76 3.06
CA ASP A 282 16.30 -24.75 1.98
C ASP A 282 15.57 -24.27 0.71
N GLY A 283 15.04 -23.04 0.72
CA GLY A 283 14.27 -22.47 -0.39
C GLY A 283 15.11 -21.53 -1.26
N LYS A 284 14.64 -21.27 -2.50
CA LYS A 284 15.22 -20.28 -3.41
C LYS A 284 14.98 -18.83 -3.00
N SER A 285 14.06 -18.57 -2.09
CA SER A 285 13.75 -17.23 -1.59
C SER A 285 14.96 -16.62 -0.91
N ASN A 286 15.29 -15.37 -1.27
CA ASN A 286 16.49 -14.69 -0.77
C ASN A 286 16.21 -13.50 0.15
N ILE A 287 14.93 -13.31 0.55
CA ILE A 287 14.58 -12.34 1.61
C ILE A 287 14.83 -12.93 3.00
N THR A 288 14.93 -12.07 4.00
CA THR A 288 15.07 -12.48 5.40
C THR A 288 13.84 -13.26 5.89
N ASP A 289 14.05 -14.31 6.69
CA ASP A 289 13.00 -14.99 7.44
C ASP A 289 12.83 -14.42 8.86
N THR A 290 13.82 -13.67 9.31
CA THR A 290 13.88 -13.03 10.61
C THR A 290 14.55 -11.67 10.49
N GLN A 291 13.91 -10.60 10.96
CA GLN A 291 14.49 -9.26 10.94
C GLN A 291 13.88 -8.38 12.04
N SER A 292 14.73 -7.57 12.67
CA SER A 292 14.34 -6.49 13.58
C SER A 292 14.90 -5.17 13.07
N ALA A 293 14.13 -4.10 13.17
CA ALA A 293 14.56 -2.75 12.81
C ALA A 293 14.11 -1.74 13.86
N LEU A 294 14.91 -0.69 14.03
CA LEU A 294 14.64 0.44 14.89
C LEU A 294 14.61 1.72 14.04
N PHE A 295 13.51 2.43 14.13
CA PHE A 295 13.31 3.77 13.55
C PHE A 295 13.29 4.76 14.70
N GLU A 296 14.34 5.57 14.82
CA GLU A 296 14.53 6.50 15.93
C GLU A 296 14.01 7.89 15.57
N TYR A 297 13.37 8.54 16.51
CA TYR A 297 12.97 9.94 16.52
C TYR A 297 13.49 10.58 17.81
N ASP A 298 13.44 11.89 17.93
CA ASP A 298 14.03 12.60 19.07
C ASP A 298 13.50 12.10 20.42
N ASP A 299 12.16 11.88 20.54
CA ASP A 299 11.51 11.47 21.78
C ASP A 299 10.75 10.12 21.65
N LEU A 300 10.95 9.37 20.55
CA LEU A 300 10.19 8.18 20.24
C LEU A 300 11.03 7.14 19.52
N ASN A 301 10.90 5.89 19.92
CA ASN A 301 11.43 4.73 19.20
C ASN A 301 10.29 3.89 18.61
N CYS A 302 10.37 3.57 17.31
CA CYS A 302 9.50 2.58 16.66
C CYS A 302 10.31 1.34 16.32
N VAL A 303 9.91 0.19 16.85
CA VAL A 303 10.57 -1.10 16.63
C VAL A 303 9.71 -1.95 15.70
N TRP A 304 10.33 -2.54 14.70
CA TRP A 304 9.74 -3.54 13.83
C TRP A 304 10.35 -4.90 14.06
N GLN A 305 9.52 -5.95 14.08
CA GLN A 305 9.96 -7.34 14.10
C GLN A 305 9.15 -8.19 13.14
N HIS A 306 9.81 -9.06 12.37
CA HIS A 306 9.12 -10.11 11.66
C HIS A 306 9.83 -11.47 11.77
N ARG A 307 9.01 -12.51 11.68
CA ARG A 307 9.43 -13.90 11.50
C ARG A 307 8.45 -14.57 10.54
N SER A 308 8.96 -15.32 9.58
CA SER A 308 8.12 -16.14 8.70
C SER A 308 8.02 -17.60 9.16
N TRP A 309 8.31 -17.86 10.41
CA TRP A 309 8.31 -19.18 11.07
C TRP A 309 7.81 -19.06 12.52
N GLY A 310 7.41 -20.20 13.10
CA GLY A 310 6.88 -20.24 14.47
C GLY A 310 5.47 -19.66 14.60
N THR A 311 5.05 -19.41 15.83
CA THR A 311 3.74 -18.84 16.16
C THR A 311 3.87 -17.41 16.68
N PRO A 312 2.89 -16.52 16.45
CA PRO A 312 2.89 -15.18 17.03
C PRO A 312 2.77 -15.22 18.55
N ALA A 313 3.41 -14.26 19.23
CA ALA A 313 3.29 -14.11 20.69
C ALA A 313 1.85 -13.76 21.10
N ASN A 314 1.15 -12.98 20.28
CA ASN A 314 -0.28 -12.71 20.42
C ASN A 314 -1.00 -13.16 19.13
N PRO A 315 -1.76 -14.28 19.16
CA PRO A 315 -2.47 -14.79 17.99
C PRO A 315 -3.56 -13.86 17.45
N ASP A 316 -4.13 -12.98 18.29
CA ASP A 316 -5.16 -12.01 17.86
C ASP A 316 -4.53 -10.83 17.10
N TYR A 317 -3.23 -10.61 17.24
CA TYR A 317 -2.47 -9.51 16.67
C TYR A 317 -1.20 -9.96 15.94
N PRO A 318 -1.29 -10.92 14.99
CA PRO A 318 -0.11 -11.47 14.30
C PRO A 318 0.55 -10.48 13.34
N TRP A 319 -0.18 -9.42 12.95
CA TRP A 319 0.29 -8.29 12.16
C TRP A 319 -0.34 -7.00 12.69
N SER A 320 0.43 -6.25 13.45
CA SER A 320 -0.11 -5.17 14.28
C SER A 320 0.95 -4.13 14.63
N PHE A 321 0.48 -3.08 15.29
CA PHE A 321 1.33 -2.16 16.06
C PHE A 321 0.74 -1.94 17.45
N THR A 322 1.63 -1.62 18.41
CA THR A 322 1.29 -1.27 19.79
C THR A 322 1.94 0.06 20.13
N ILE A 323 1.15 1.05 20.50
CA ILE A 323 1.63 2.37 20.95
C ILE A 323 1.54 2.40 22.47
N TYR A 324 2.69 2.61 23.13
CA TYR A 324 2.79 2.69 24.58
C TYR A 324 2.87 4.14 25.03
N GLY A 325 1.95 4.52 25.88
CA GLY A 325 1.95 5.80 26.56
C GLY A 325 1.88 5.64 28.08
N ASP A 326 2.23 6.69 28.82
CA ASP A 326 2.26 6.68 30.29
C ASP A 326 0.87 6.61 30.94
N LYS A 327 -0.23 6.81 30.16
CA LYS A 327 -1.63 6.69 30.63
C LYS A 327 -2.37 5.52 30.02
N GLY A 328 -1.89 4.90 28.95
CA GLY A 328 -2.54 3.78 28.31
C GLY A 328 -1.75 3.19 27.16
N THR A 329 -2.23 2.04 26.68
CA THR A 329 -1.66 1.30 25.55
C THR A 329 -2.72 1.11 24.47
N LEU A 330 -2.38 1.39 23.23
CA LEU A 330 -3.21 1.09 22.06
C LEU A 330 -2.58 -0.04 21.26
N ILE A 331 -3.26 -1.18 21.16
CA ILE A 331 -2.89 -2.29 20.26
C ILE A 331 -3.83 -2.23 19.06
N ALA A 332 -3.29 -2.21 17.84
CA ALA A 332 -4.13 -2.10 16.66
C ALA A 332 -3.60 -2.93 15.49
N SER A 333 -4.54 -3.48 14.73
CA SER A 333 -4.30 -4.29 13.53
C SER A 333 -5.22 -3.84 12.39
N THR A 334 -5.18 -4.53 11.28
CA THR A 334 -6.10 -4.32 10.17
C THR A 334 -7.53 -4.81 10.45
N MET A 335 -7.71 -5.55 11.54
CA MET A 335 -8.97 -6.21 11.89
C MET A 335 -9.67 -5.59 13.11
N GLN A 336 -8.90 -5.06 14.05
CA GLN A 336 -9.42 -4.58 15.33
C GLN A 336 -8.42 -3.66 16.03
N TYR A 337 -8.89 -2.96 17.07
CA TYR A 337 -8.01 -2.34 18.06
C TYR A 337 -8.52 -2.53 19.49
N ASP A 338 -7.57 -2.51 20.44
CA ASP A 338 -7.80 -2.46 21.88
C ASP A 338 -7.09 -1.24 22.46
N PHE A 339 -7.79 -0.43 23.24
CA PHE A 339 -7.21 0.56 24.14
C PHE A 339 -7.31 0.07 25.58
N ILE A 340 -6.19 0.06 26.27
CA ILE A 340 -6.05 -0.41 27.67
C ILE A 340 -5.47 0.73 28.50
N PRO A 341 -6.29 1.42 29.33
CA PRO A 341 -5.78 2.45 30.22
C PRO A 341 -4.92 1.83 31.34
N VAL A 342 -3.93 2.58 31.83
CA VAL A 342 -3.05 2.15 32.95
C VAL A 342 -3.87 1.96 34.23
N ASP A 343 -4.84 2.84 34.47
CA ASP A 343 -5.75 2.77 35.60
C ASP A 343 -7.14 3.32 35.27
N ALA A 344 -8.08 3.21 36.20
CA ALA A 344 -9.45 3.69 36.02
C ALA A 344 -9.58 5.24 35.85
N LYS A 345 -8.57 6.02 36.27
CA LYS A 345 -8.55 7.48 36.09
C LYS A 345 -8.13 7.86 34.67
N SER A 346 -7.38 6.98 34.02
CA SER A 346 -6.91 7.17 32.64
C SER A 346 -7.93 6.76 31.58
N GLY A 347 -9.12 6.26 31.98
CA GLY A 347 -10.22 5.93 31.08
C GLY A 347 -10.76 4.51 31.26
N SER A 348 -11.57 4.09 30.29
CA SER A 348 -12.11 2.71 30.21
C SER A 348 -11.48 1.96 29.06
N LYS A 349 -11.44 0.63 29.18
CA LYS A 349 -11.03 -0.23 28.05
C LYS A 349 -11.98 -0.04 26.88
N VAL A 350 -11.42 0.02 25.67
CA VAL A 350 -12.19 0.11 24.42
C VAL A 350 -11.72 -0.99 23.49
N HIS A 351 -12.66 -1.70 22.89
CA HIS A 351 -12.40 -2.66 21.83
C HIS A 351 -13.26 -2.33 20.60
N LYS A 352 -12.69 -2.38 19.38
CA LYS A 352 -13.46 -2.23 18.14
C LYS A 352 -12.92 -3.14 17.05
N ASP A 353 -13.85 -3.84 16.41
CA ASP A 353 -13.59 -4.67 15.24
C ASP A 353 -13.77 -3.91 13.91
N VAL A 354 -13.22 -4.48 12.86
CA VAL A 354 -13.54 -4.07 11.49
C VAL A 354 -15.01 -4.34 11.18
N VAL A 355 -15.66 -3.36 10.55
CA VAL A 355 -17.05 -3.48 10.10
C VAL A 355 -17.07 -3.65 8.59
N TYR A 356 -17.71 -4.73 8.12
CA TYR A 356 -17.90 -5.02 6.71
C TYR A 356 -19.28 -4.57 6.25
N GLU A 357 -19.33 -3.88 5.10
CA GLU A 357 -20.57 -3.35 4.51
C GLU A 357 -21.24 -4.38 3.58
N LYS A 358 -21.44 -5.63 4.06
CA LYS A 358 -21.90 -6.78 3.24
C LYS A 358 -23.26 -6.56 2.58
N GLU A 359 -24.18 -5.87 3.25
CA GLU A 359 -25.52 -5.57 2.70
C GLU A 359 -25.45 -4.57 1.54
N LYS A 360 -24.51 -3.63 1.61
CA LYS A 360 -24.34 -2.57 0.61
C LYS A 360 -23.52 -3.04 -0.59
N TYR A 361 -22.57 -3.94 -0.36
CA TYR A 361 -21.65 -4.49 -1.36
C TYR A 361 -21.62 -6.02 -1.29
N PRO A 362 -22.72 -6.69 -1.71
CA PRO A 362 -22.81 -8.15 -1.64
C PRO A 362 -21.78 -8.86 -2.53
N GLU A 363 -21.31 -8.21 -3.59
CA GLU A 363 -20.28 -8.73 -4.47
C GLU A 363 -18.91 -8.91 -3.81
N ASP A 364 -18.65 -8.25 -2.68
CA ASP A 364 -17.41 -8.45 -1.90
C ASP A 364 -17.27 -9.87 -1.36
N VAL A 365 -18.40 -10.56 -1.14
CA VAL A 365 -18.46 -11.90 -0.55
C VAL A 365 -18.52 -12.98 -1.64
N THR A 366 -18.98 -12.63 -2.84
CA THR A 366 -19.24 -13.57 -3.93
C THR A 366 -18.14 -13.63 -4.96
N GLU A 367 -17.06 -12.86 -4.82
CA GLU A 367 -15.94 -12.92 -5.75
C GLU A 367 -15.21 -14.29 -5.65
N PRO A 368 -15.26 -15.14 -6.67
CA PRO A 368 -14.76 -16.51 -6.58
C PRO A 368 -13.23 -16.60 -6.62
N THR A 369 -12.55 -15.57 -7.14
CA THR A 369 -11.12 -15.64 -7.40
C THR A 369 -10.27 -15.22 -6.20
N GLU A 370 -10.77 -14.32 -5.32
CA GLU A 370 -9.97 -13.77 -4.23
C GLU A 370 -10.79 -13.24 -3.02
N PRO A 371 -11.68 -14.07 -2.45
CA PRO A 371 -12.72 -13.59 -1.53
C PRO A 371 -12.20 -13.02 -0.21
N LYS A 372 -11.07 -13.55 0.31
CA LYS A 372 -10.56 -13.16 1.64
C LYS A 372 -9.90 -11.79 1.66
N ILE A 373 -9.13 -11.48 0.64
CA ILE A 373 -8.36 -10.23 0.59
C ILE A 373 -9.25 -9.05 0.26
N GLU A 374 -10.12 -9.22 -0.68
CA GLU A 374 -11.09 -8.21 -1.00
C GLU A 374 -11.95 -7.85 0.20
N LEU A 375 -12.46 -8.83 0.94
CA LEU A 375 -13.27 -8.58 2.11
C LEU A 375 -12.51 -7.79 3.18
N ASN A 376 -11.31 -8.23 3.53
CA ASN A 376 -10.54 -7.63 4.63
C ASN A 376 -10.08 -6.20 4.35
N ALA A 377 -9.82 -5.84 3.10
CA ALA A 377 -9.37 -4.51 2.70
C ALA A 377 -10.50 -3.61 2.18
N ALA A 378 -11.65 -4.17 1.83
CA ALA A 378 -12.69 -3.47 1.07
C ALA A 378 -13.18 -2.15 1.71
N PRO A 379 -13.55 -2.08 3.00
CA PRO A 379 -14.01 -0.83 3.60
C PRO A 379 -12.95 0.27 3.55
N ALA A 380 -11.71 -0.07 3.86
CA ALA A 380 -10.59 0.86 3.82
C ALA A 380 -10.31 1.36 2.41
N THR A 381 -10.28 0.45 1.42
CA THR A 381 -9.97 0.81 0.03
C THR A 381 -11.06 1.67 -0.59
N ARG A 382 -12.34 1.44 -0.29
CA ARG A 382 -13.43 2.32 -0.74
C ARG A 382 -13.26 3.76 -0.25
N LEU A 383 -13.01 3.95 1.03
CA LEU A 383 -12.78 5.28 1.60
C LEU A 383 -11.51 5.92 1.03
N HIS A 384 -10.49 5.12 0.82
CA HIS A 384 -9.23 5.56 0.23
C HIS A 384 -9.42 6.05 -1.22
N MET A 385 -10.21 5.36 -2.02
CA MET A 385 -10.56 5.79 -3.38
C MET A 385 -11.38 7.08 -3.39
N LEU A 386 -12.31 7.26 -2.45
CA LEU A 386 -13.06 8.51 -2.31
C LEU A 386 -12.15 9.69 -1.95
N ASP A 387 -11.18 9.52 -1.07
CA ASP A 387 -10.19 10.55 -0.73
C ASP A 387 -9.32 10.92 -1.94
N PHE A 388 -8.88 9.93 -2.71
CA PHE A 388 -8.15 10.15 -3.96
C PHE A 388 -8.93 11.00 -4.96
N LEU A 389 -10.19 10.65 -5.21
CA LEU A 389 -11.05 11.39 -6.13
C LEU A 389 -11.32 12.81 -5.65
N ALA A 390 -11.55 12.99 -4.36
CA ALA A 390 -11.74 14.30 -3.77
C ALA A 390 -10.49 15.19 -3.90
N ALA A 391 -9.30 14.62 -3.75
CA ALA A 391 -8.05 15.33 -3.98
C ALA A 391 -7.89 15.75 -5.46
N ILE A 392 -8.31 14.90 -6.41
CA ILE A 392 -8.33 15.23 -7.84
C ILE A 392 -9.29 16.40 -8.13
N GLU A 393 -10.51 16.36 -7.60
CA GLU A 393 -11.53 17.37 -7.85
C GLU A 393 -11.21 18.74 -7.23
N LYS A 394 -10.65 18.74 -6.03
CA LYS A 394 -10.36 19.96 -5.27
C LYS A 394 -8.96 20.53 -5.53
N GLY A 395 -8.10 19.81 -6.24
CA GLY A 395 -6.72 20.22 -6.50
C GLY A 395 -5.85 20.16 -5.24
N GLY A 396 -5.98 19.10 -4.43
CA GLY A 396 -5.23 18.91 -3.18
C GLY A 396 -4.32 17.67 -3.18
N ARG A 397 -3.80 17.34 -1.99
CA ARG A 397 -3.07 16.12 -1.73
C ARG A 397 -3.99 15.11 -1.01
N PRO A 398 -4.00 13.84 -1.39
CA PRO A 398 -4.74 12.81 -0.69
C PRO A 398 -4.06 12.44 0.62
N ILE A 399 -4.76 11.70 1.49
CA ILE A 399 -4.23 11.28 2.79
C ILE A 399 -2.96 10.42 2.69
N ALA A 400 -2.82 9.68 1.60
CA ALA A 400 -1.64 8.89 1.28
C ALA A 400 -0.92 9.46 0.04
N ASP A 401 -0.63 10.77 0.07
CA ASP A 401 0.16 11.42 -0.99
C ASP A 401 1.47 10.68 -1.23
N ILE A 402 1.97 10.77 -2.46
CA ILE A 402 3.20 10.09 -2.88
C ILE A 402 4.41 10.43 -1.99
N GLU A 403 4.50 11.64 -1.43
CA GLU A 403 5.57 12.03 -0.52
C GLU A 403 5.50 11.25 0.81
N GLU A 404 4.29 11.09 1.39
CA GLU A 404 4.06 10.28 2.58
C GLU A 404 4.39 8.80 2.34
N GLY A 405 3.97 8.28 1.18
CA GLY A 405 4.31 6.93 0.75
C GLY A 405 5.81 6.75 0.53
N HIS A 406 6.49 7.77 -0.01
CA HIS A 406 7.94 7.76 -0.18
C HIS A 406 8.66 7.68 1.17
N ILE A 407 8.31 8.52 2.14
CA ILE A 407 8.94 8.49 3.47
C ILE A 407 8.81 7.10 4.10
N SER A 408 7.61 6.51 4.06
CA SER A 408 7.37 5.18 4.63
C SER A 408 8.12 4.08 3.88
N THR A 409 8.10 4.08 2.55
CA THR A 409 8.80 3.09 1.71
C THR A 409 10.31 3.22 1.86
N ALA A 410 10.86 4.44 1.73
CA ALA A 410 12.29 4.69 1.83
C ALA A 410 12.84 4.31 3.22
N SER A 411 12.11 4.60 4.30
CA SER A 411 12.53 4.17 5.65
C SER A 411 12.66 2.66 5.77
N CYS A 412 11.72 1.89 5.18
CA CYS A 412 11.81 0.42 5.12
C CYS A 412 13.02 -0.05 4.28
N ILE A 413 13.29 0.62 3.15
CA ILE A 413 14.47 0.32 2.31
C ILE A 413 15.76 0.63 3.06
N LEU A 414 15.83 1.77 3.76
CA LEU A 414 16.97 2.16 4.58
C LEU A 414 17.24 1.16 5.73
N ALA A 415 16.18 0.55 6.31
CA ALA A 415 16.34 -0.53 7.27
C ALA A 415 17.01 -1.77 6.65
N ASN A 416 16.59 -2.18 5.44
CA ASN A 416 17.27 -3.26 4.71
C ASN A 416 18.73 -2.90 4.36
N MET A 417 18.98 -1.65 4.00
CA MET A 417 20.35 -1.16 3.71
C MET A 417 21.20 -1.16 4.98
N SER A 418 20.68 -0.68 6.12
CA SER A 418 21.37 -0.72 7.42
C SER A 418 21.78 -2.15 7.81
N MET A 419 20.86 -3.11 7.64
CA MET A 419 21.17 -4.54 7.86
C MET A 419 22.30 -5.01 6.94
N LYS A 420 22.25 -4.64 5.66
CA LYS A 420 23.27 -5.05 4.66
C LYS A 420 24.66 -4.50 4.96
N VAL A 421 24.75 -3.23 5.38
CA VAL A 421 26.04 -2.60 5.71
C VAL A 421 26.48 -2.81 7.16
N GLY A 422 25.60 -3.41 8.00
CA GLY A 422 25.90 -3.77 9.38
C GLY A 422 26.04 -2.59 10.35
N ARG A 423 25.43 -1.43 10.06
CA ARG A 423 25.50 -0.23 10.89
C ARG A 423 24.27 0.67 10.74
N PRO A 424 23.97 1.54 11.74
CA PRO A 424 22.90 2.51 11.65
C PRO A 424 23.12 3.52 10.51
N LEU A 425 22.02 3.99 9.91
CA LEU A 425 22.02 4.98 8.85
C LEU A 425 21.31 6.27 9.29
N VAL A 426 21.86 7.41 8.89
CA VAL A 426 21.25 8.74 9.02
C VAL A 426 21.01 9.27 7.62
N TYR A 427 19.75 9.39 7.22
CA TYR A 427 19.38 9.91 5.90
C TYR A 427 19.03 11.39 5.97
N ASP A 428 19.67 12.20 5.11
CA ASP A 428 19.33 13.61 4.93
C ASP A 428 18.39 13.76 3.71
N PRO A 429 17.08 13.95 3.91
CA PRO A 429 16.13 14.02 2.81
C PRO A 429 16.27 15.29 1.97
N ARG A 430 16.90 16.35 2.48
CA ARG A 430 17.15 17.59 1.72
C ARG A 430 18.29 17.41 0.72
N LYS A 431 19.32 16.68 1.12
CA LYS A 431 20.47 16.35 0.28
C LYS A 431 20.31 15.05 -0.48
N ARG A 432 19.25 14.27 -0.17
CA ARG A 432 19.00 12.96 -0.75
C ARG A 432 20.18 12.01 -0.62
N GLN A 433 20.77 11.97 0.58
CA GLN A 433 21.96 11.17 0.84
C GLN A 433 22.02 10.65 2.28
N ILE A 434 22.76 9.58 2.48
CA ILE A 434 23.15 9.10 3.80
C ILE A 434 24.38 9.88 4.27
N VAL A 435 24.29 10.42 5.47
CA VAL A 435 25.29 11.32 6.03
C VAL A 435 26.60 10.56 6.26
N ASN A 436 27.69 11.07 5.68
CA ASN A 436 29.07 10.56 5.85
C ASN A 436 29.24 9.04 5.58
N ASP A 437 28.47 8.47 4.64
CA ASP A 437 28.50 7.05 4.34
C ASP A 437 28.48 6.77 2.81
N PRO A 438 29.62 6.83 2.11
CA PRO A 438 29.69 6.60 0.66
C PRO A 438 29.24 5.19 0.23
N GLU A 439 29.53 4.16 1.03
CA GLU A 439 29.12 2.78 0.76
C GLU A 439 27.59 2.65 0.78
N ALA A 440 26.94 3.18 1.83
CA ALA A 440 25.49 3.16 1.91
C ALA A 440 24.85 4.04 0.83
N ASN A 441 25.43 5.20 0.48
CA ASN A 441 24.95 6.05 -0.60
C ASN A 441 24.92 5.32 -1.97
N ALA A 442 25.87 4.44 -2.24
CA ALA A 442 25.89 3.64 -3.46
C ALA A 442 24.71 2.65 -3.54
N LEU A 443 24.05 2.35 -2.42
CA LEU A 443 22.89 1.45 -2.35
C LEU A 443 21.53 2.17 -2.50
N LEU A 444 21.50 3.51 -2.52
CA LEU A 444 20.26 4.27 -2.67
C LEU A 444 19.58 4.05 -4.03
N LYS A 445 20.35 3.60 -5.01
CA LYS A 445 19.93 3.33 -6.38
C LYS A 445 20.32 1.91 -6.78
N ARG A 446 19.37 1.14 -7.32
CA ARG A 446 19.62 -0.20 -7.89
C ARG A 446 20.00 -0.10 -9.37
N PRO A 447 20.88 -0.97 -9.87
CA PRO A 447 21.14 -1.03 -11.31
C PRO A 447 19.91 -1.57 -12.04
N TYR A 448 19.55 -0.92 -13.15
CA TYR A 448 18.52 -1.40 -14.06
C TYR A 448 19.12 -2.26 -15.17
N ARG A 449 18.39 -3.28 -15.57
CA ARG A 449 18.72 -4.08 -16.75
C ARG A 449 18.40 -3.29 -18.04
N ALA A 450 19.33 -3.27 -18.99
CA ALA A 450 19.07 -2.68 -20.31
C ALA A 450 17.87 -3.35 -21.01
N PRO A 451 17.06 -2.63 -21.78
CA PRO A 451 17.23 -1.23 -22.18
C PRO A 451 16.58 -0.21 -21.21
N TYR A 452 16.18 -0.62 -20.02
CA TYR A 452 15.50 0.24 -19.08
C TYR A 452 16.44 1.28 -18.46
N ILE A 453 15.96 2.50 -18.32
CA ILE A 453 16.71 3.62 -17.74
C ILE A 453 16.12 3.92 -16.35
N HIS A 454 16.98 3.89 -15.34
CA HIS A 454 16.59 4.22 -13.98
C HIS A 454 16.17 5.71 -13.90
N PRO A 455 15.00 6.03 -13.31
CA PRO A 455 14.54 7.41 -13.24
C PRO A 455 15.47 8.26 -12.35
N ASP A 456 15.68 9.51 -12.76
CA ASP A 456 16.45 10.51 -12.02
C ASP A 456 15.50 11.62 -11.56
N PRO A 457 15.41 11.91 -10.24
CA PRO A 457 14.52 12.95 -9.71
C PRO A 457 14.80 14.35 -10.26
N ASN A 458 15.99 14.59 -10.81
CA ASN A 458 16.37 15.88 -11.41
C ASN A 458 16.01 15.96 -12.91
N GLN A 459 15.66 14.84 -13.55
CA GLN A 459 15.41 14.76 -15.00
C GLN A 459 13.98 14.35 -15.37
N VAL A 460 13.17 13.89 -14.42
CA VAL A 460 11.78 13.47 -14.67
C VAL A 460 10.88 14.61 -15.13
#